data_4c72a0ab83bb009831b69f3490be5c28
#
_entry.id   4c72a0ab83bb009831b69f3490be5c28
#
_cell.length_a   1.000
_cell.length_b   1.000
_cell.length_c   1.000
_cell.angle_alpha   90.00
_cell.angle_beta   90.00
_cell.angle_gamma   90.00
#
_symmetry.space_group_name_H-M   'P 1'
#
loop_
_entity.id
_entity.type
_entity.pdbx_description
1 polymer ?
#
loop_
_entity_poly.entity_id
_entity_poly.type
_entity_poly.pdbx_seq_one_letter_code
_entity_poly.pdbx_strand_id
1 'polypeptide(L)'
;YDLSSQVTHGVAFLGSSADNGIVTINFGQDASFAGVLTGTDVGDETDGEGFGLFKYAPPSGFLALCTANLPEPTIGANSTTQAGDYFNTVLYEGTGYDSDGTYTQLGQDVVVGFKPDWVWIKNRDKSNHNHSLFDSNRGATKRLMTNYSNAEGTEGTALTDFDVTGGGFTLGVNNEVNENDDNFVSWNWKANGGTTSTISVGDVSTGVPSIASTVQANTTAGFSIVTYTGDNASSATLGHGLGVVPAMIIVKMRNGANHWAVYHQSLGNTKSAYLSLPQNPDTNISFWNNTSPTSSIFTIGTDNIVNASNTYVAYCFAEVEGYSKFGSYTGNGSADGPFVYTGFRPAWVMIKRTDTVNNWMISDSVRDIDNVVTELLYANLANAAYALLHLDFTSNGFKVRTTNASWNA
;
A
#
# COMPACT_ATOMS: atom_id res chain seq x y z
N TYR A 1 -3.78 -16.98 -2.81
CA TYR A 1 -4.70 -16.76 -3.93
C TYR A 1 -6.11 -16.84 -3.38
N ASP A 2 -6.85 -15.76 -3.43
CA ASP A 2 -8.26 -15.78 -3.05
C ASP A 2 -9.07 -16.33 -4.21
N LEU A 3 -9.46 -17.58 -4.11
CA LEU A 3 -10.33 -18.23 -5.07
C LEU A 3 -11.80 -17.77 -4.97
N SER A 4 -12.14 -16.95 -3.96
CA SER A 4 -13.53 -16.54 -3.70
C SER A 4 -14.12 -15.68 -4.82
N SER A 5 -13.28 -14.96 -5.57
CA SER A 5 -13.71 -14.16 -6.73
C SER A 5 -13.78 -14.95 -8.04
N GLN A 6 -13.19 -16.15 -8.07
CA GLN A 6 -13.15 -17.00 -9.26
C GLN A 6 -14.12 -18.18 -9.18
N VAL A 7 -14.55 -18.56 -7.96
CA VAL A 7 -15.48 -19.67 -7.74
C VAL A 7 -16.87 -19.11 -7.47
N THR A 8 -17.62 -18.84 -8.53
CA THR A 8 -19.05 -18.49 -8.41
C THR A 8 -19.93 -19.68 -8.06
N HIS A 9 -19.38 -20.89 -8.00
CA HIS A 9 -20.08 -22.11 -7.67
C HIS A 9 -19.25 -22.96 -6.72
N GLY A 10 -19.75 -23.23 -5.54
CA GLY A 10 -19.15 -24.19 -4.61
C GLY A 10 -19.16 -25.58 -5.23
N VAL A 11 -18.05 -26.30 -5.16
CA VAL A 11 -18.02 -27.73 -5.53
C VAL A 11 -18.70 -28.49 -4.41
N ALA A 12 -19.92 -28.94 -4.63
CA ALA A 12 -20.61 -29.84 -3.74
C ALA A 12 -20.26 -31.28 -4.13
N PHE A 13 -19.57 -32.01 -3.26
CA PHE A 13 -19.37 -33.45 -3.41
C PHE A 13 -20.59 -34.18 -2.86
N LEU A 14 -21.43 -34.70 -3.74
CA LEU A 14 -22.52 -35.58 -3.36
C LEU A 14 -22.02 -37.03 -3.38
N GLY A 15 -21.54 -37.50 -2.26
CA GLY A 15 -21.34 -38.92 -2.02
C GLY A 15 -22.58 -39.51 -1.42
N SER A 16 -23.36 -40.30 -2.14
CA SER A 16 -24.31 -41.20 -1.54
C SER A 16 -23.65 -42.54 -1.35
N SER A 17 -23.32 -42.94 -0.16
CA SER A 17 -22.88 -44.31 0.10
C SER A 17 -23.75 -45.00 1.09
N ALA A 18 -24.40 -46.06 0.67
CA ALA A 18 -24.82 -47.17 1.55
C ALA A 18 -23.61 -47.97 2.07
N ASP A 19 -22.43 -47.80 1.45
CA ASP A 19 -21.19 -48.51 1.76
C ASP A 19 -20.05 -47.50 1.79
N ASN A 20 -19.47 -47.22 2.92
CA ASN A 20 -18.24 -46.39 3.18
C ASN A 20 -17.42 -46.01 1.95
N GLY A 21 -18.03 -45.27 1.01
CA GLY A 21 -17.38 -44.86 -0.22
C GLY A 21 -16.26 -43.84 0.02
N ILE A 22 -15.06 -44.10 -0.46
CA ILE A 22 -13.94 -43.16 -0.45
C ILE A 22 -14.03 -42.32 -1.70
N VAL A 23 -14.04 -40.98 -1.54
CA VAL A 23 -13.92 -40.05 -2.64
C VAL A 23 -12.48 -39.52 -2.67
N THR A 24 -11.78 -39.77 -3.77
CA THR A 24 -10.46 -39.21 -4.01
C THR A 24 -10.56 -38.10 -5.06
N ILE A 25 -10.00 -36.93 -4.74
CA ILE A 25 -10.05 -35.78 -5.61
C ILE A 25 -8.65 -35.57 -6.20
N ASN A 26 -8.57 -35.37 -7.52
CA ASN A 26 -7.37 -35.02 -8.22
C ASN A 26 -7.48 -33.58 -8.78
N PHE A 27 -6.62 -32.69 -8.31
CA PHE A 27 -6.46 -31.33 -8.82
C PHE A 27 -5.24 -31.20 -9.77
N GLY A 28 -4.80 -32.27 -10.36
CA GLY A 28 -3.62 -32.35 -11.19
C GLY A 28 -2.35 -32.84 -10.49
N GLN A 29 -2.47 -33.31 -9.24
CA GLN A 29 -1.30 -33.78 -8.48
C GLN A 29 -0.93 -35.23 -8.79
N ASP A 30 -1.89 -36.10 -9.12
CA ASP A 30 -1.62 -37.53 -9.33
C ASP A 30 -2.77 -38.22 -10.10
N ALA A 31 -2.51 -38.66 -11.33
CA ALA A 31 -3.46 -39.40 -12.16
C ALA A 31 -3.76 -40.81 -11.68
N SER A 32 -2.93 -41.38 -10.80
CA SER A 32 -3.13 -42.70 -10.21
C SER A 32 -4.12 -42.71 -9.05
N PHE A 33 -4.55 -41.56 -8.57
CA PHE A 33 -5.38 -41.39 -7.35
C PHE A 33 -4.74 -42.11 -6.14
N ALA A 34 -3.51 -41.75 -5.83
CA ALA A 34 -2.69 -42.33 -4.75
C ALA A 34 -2.46 -43.85 -4.94
N GLY A 35 -2.26 -44.27 -6.18
CA GLY A 35 -1.95 -45.65 -6.52
C GLY A 35 -3.15 -46.60 -6.63
N VAL A 36 -4.35 -46.06 -6.59
CA VAL A 36 -5.61 -46.83 -6.80
C VAL A 36 -5.69 -47.35 -8.25
N LEU A 37 -5.23 -46.53 -9.20
CA LEU A 37 -5.14 -46.90 -10.61
C LEU A 37 -3.71 -47.32 -10.96
N THR A 38 -3.55 -48.33 -11.80
CA THR A 38 -2.22 -48.86 -12.21
C THR A 38 -2.18 -49.15 -13.71
N GLY A 39 -0.97 -49.21 -14.26
CA GLY A 39 -0.75 -49.56 -15.67
C GLY A 39 -1.42 -48.56 -16.63
N THR A 40 -2.12 -49.06 -17.63
CA THR A 40 -2.82 -48.23 -18.64
C THR A 40 -4.04 -47.51 -18.13
N ASP A 41 -4.47 -47.77 -16.90
CA ASP A 41 -5.60 -47.06 -16.28
C ASP A 41 -5.18 -45.72 -15.67
N VAL A 42 -3.90 -45.49 -15.46
CA VAL A 42 -3.34 -44.23 -15.05
C VAL A 42 -3.32 -43.31 -16.27
N GLY A 43 -3.97 -42.14 -16.19
CA GLY A 43 -3.95 -41.15 -17.27
C GLY A 43 -2.64 -40.36 -17.30
N ASP A 44 -2.34 -39.76 -18.43
CA ASP A 44 -1.20 -38.89 -18.70
C ASP A 44 -1.64 -37.53 -19.23
N GLU A 45 -2.91 -37.20 -19.06
CA GLU A 45 -3.48 -35.93 -19.53
C GLU A 45 -3.00 -34.76 -18.71
N THR A 46 -2.82 -33.62 -19.37
CA THR A 46 -2.47 -32.35 -18.76
C THR A 46 -3.60 -31.33 -18.95
N ASP A 47 -3.53 -30.20 -18.27
CA ASP A 47 -4.42 -29.06 -18.54
C ASP A 47 -4.05 -28.36 -19.86
N GLY A 48 -4.79 -27.29 -20.19
CA GLY A 48 -4.58 -26.54 -21.42
C GLY A 48 -3.23 -25.83 -21.54
N GLU A 49 -2.51 -25.67 -20.40
CA GLU A 49 -1.16 -25.09 -20.34
C GLU A 49 -0.05 -26.16 -20.25
N GLY A 50 -0.42 -27.44 -20.28
CA GLY A 50 0.52 -28.57 -20.25
C GLY A 50 0.95 -28.98 -18.86
N PHE A 51 0.26 -28.58 -17.79
CA PHE A 51 0.59 -28.91 -16.41
C PHE A 51 -0.40 -29.92 -15.80
N GLY A 52 0.06 -30.54 -14.73
CA GLY A 52 -0.71 -31.51 -13.98
C GLY A 52 -0.66 -32.93 -14.54
N LEU A 53 -1.23 -33.86 -13.77
CA LEU A 53 -1.40 -35.26 -14.13
C LEU A 53 -2.84 -35.67 -13.88
N PHE A 54 -3.62 -35.83 -14.95
CA PHE A 54 -5.02 -36.20 -14.89
C PHE A 54 -5.28 -37.53 -15.61
N LYS A 55 -6.28 -38.25 -15.14
CA LYS A 55 -6.78 -39.41 -15.89
C LYS A 55 -7.55 -39.01 -17.15
N TYR A 56 -8.30 -37.92 -17.07
CA TYR A 56 -9.08 -37.37 -18.15
C TYR A 56 -8.71 -35.89 -18.32
N ALA A 57 -8.63 -35.45 -19.58
CA ALA A 57 -8.34 -34.06 -19.87
C ALA A 57 -9.33 -33.12 -19.13
N PRO A 58 -8.85 -32.14 -18.37
CA PRO A 58 -9.71 -31.15 -17.75
C PRO A 58 -10.53 -30.40 -18.80
N PRO A 59 -11.76 -29.96 -18.49
CA PRO A 59 -12.51 -29.08 -19.38
C PRO A 59 -11.72 -27.80 -19.71
N SER A 60 -11.94 -27.26 -20.91
CA SER A 60 -11.28 -26.01 -21.33
C SER A 60 -11.47 -24.88 -20.29
N GLY A 61 -10.37 -24.24 -19.92
CA GLY A 61 -10.35 -23.16 -18.93
C GLY A 61 -10.17 -23.63 -17.48
N PHE A 62 -10.10 -24.95 -17.24
CA PHE A 62 -9.74 -25.49 -15.93
C PHE A 62 -8.26 -25.90 -15.92
N LEU A 63 -7.54 -25.41 -14.91
CA LEU A 63 -6.09 -25.61 -14.77
C LEU A 63 -5.77 -26.49 -13.57
N ALA A 64 -4.65 -27.18 -13.64
CA ALA A 64 -4.09 -27.91 -12.51
C ALA A 64 -3.78 -26.95 -11.35
N LEU A 65 -4.06 -27.38 -10.12
CA LEU A 65 -3.71 -26.63 -8.92
C LEU A 65 -2.22 -26.80 -8.62
N CYS A 66 -1.39 -26.03 -9.32
CA CYS A 66 0.05 -26.03 -9.17
C CYS A 66 0.63 -24.62 -9.30
N THR A 67 1.84 -24.44 -8.81
CA THR A 67 2.52 -23.13 -8.85
C THR A 67 2.83 -22.64 -10.26
N ALA A 68 2.96 -23.55 -11.24
CA ALA A 68 3.21 -23.20 -12.64
C ALA A 68 2.02 -22.52 -13.32
N ASN A 69 0.80 -22.74 -12.82
CA ASN A 69 -0.42 -22.11 -13.29
C ASN A 69 -0.76 -20.79 -12.57
N LEU A 70 0.04 -20.40 -11.58
CA LEU A 70 -0.11 -19.09 -10.97
C LEU A 70 0.46 -18.03 -11.93
N PRO A 71 -0.18 -16.86 -12.06
CA PRO A 71 0.41 -15.77 -12.81
C PRO A 71 1.76 -15.39 -12.20
N GLU A 72 2.76 -15.21 -13.07
CA GLU A 72 4.05 -14.70 -12.61
C GLU A 72 3.85 -13.27 -12.03
N PRO A 73 4.38 -13.00 -10.83
CA PRO A 73 4.27 -11.66 -10.26
C PRO A 73 5.03 -10.68 -11.16
N THR A 74 4.43 -9.53 -11.43
CA THR A 74 5.06 -8.44 -12.19
C THR A 74 6.32 -7.93 -11.47
N ILE A 75 6.30 -7.97 -10.14
CA ILE A 75 7.42 -7.62 -9.27
C ILE A 75 7.64 -8.80 -8.31
N GLY A 76 8.84 -9.36 -8.26
CA GLY A 76 9.15 -10.45 -7.33
C GLY A 76 10.35 -11.30 -7.73
N ALA A 77 10.59 -12.38 -6.98
CA ALA A 77 11.81 -13.19 -7.04
C ALA A 77 12.10 -13.85 -8.42
N ASN A 78 11.08 -14.06 -9.23
CA ASN A 78 11.20 -14.69 -10.56
C ASN A 78 11.15 -13.68 -11.71
N SER A 79 10.98 -12.37 -11.41
CA SER A 79 10.97 -11.31 -12.39
C SER A 79 12.33 -10.58 -12.45
N THR A 80 12.56 -9.84 -13.52
CA THR A 80 13.73 -8.96 -13.64
C THR A 80 13.61 -7.70 -12.76
N THR A 81 12.46 -7.50 -12.13
CA THR A 81 12.14 -6.35 -11.27
C THR A 81 11.89 -6.83 -9.85
N GLN A 82 12.58 -6.21 -8.89
CA GLN A 82 12.46 -6.54 -7.47
C GLN A 82 11.63 -5.47 -6.73
N ALA A 83 10.99 -5.85 -5.62
CA ALA A 83 10.24 -4.91 -4.78
C ALA A 83 11.12 -3.72 -4.31
N GLY A 84 12.39 -3.99 -4.00
CA GLY A 84 13.38 -2.97 -3.61
C GLY A 84 13.74 -1.96 -4.71
N ASP A 85 13.33 -2.17 -5.96
CA ASP A 85 13.47 -1.18 -7.04
C ASP A 85 12.41 -0.08 -6.98
N TYR A 86 11.33 -0.28 -6.21
CA TYR A 86 10.16 0.59 -6.17
C TYR A 86 9.75 1.05 -4.76
N PHE A 87 10.07 0.27 -3.74
CA PHE A 87 9.83 0.60 -2.34
C PHE A 87 11.00 0.15 -1.48
N ASN A 88 11.46 1.05 -0.60
CA ASN A 88 12.45 0.68 0.41
C ASN A 88 12.24 1.45 1.71
N THR A 89 12.49 0.78 2.84
CA THR A 89 12.58 1.38 4.16
C THR A 89 14.05 1.59 4.50
N VAL A 90 14.42 2.79 4.92
CA VAL A 90 15.81 3.12 5.30
C VAL A 90 15.82 3.66 6.72
N LEU A 91 16.73 3.13 7.55
CA LEU A 91 17.06 3.67 8.86
C LEU A 91 18.32 4.51 8.74
N TYR A 92 18.33 5.66 9.40
CA TYR A 92 19.50 6.52 9.46
C TYR A 92 19.54 7.27 10.79
N GLU A 93 20.73 7.68 11.19
CA GLU A 93 20.97 8.58 12.31
C GLU A 93 21.15 10.00 11.77
N GLY A 94 20.54 10.96 12.44
CA GLY A 94 20.64 12.36 12.04
C GLY A 94 22.03 12.93 12.36
N THR A 95 22.49 13.84 11.49
CA THR A 95 23.83 14.45 11.58
C THR A 95 23.79 15.97 11.52
N GLY A 96 22.61 16.56 11.41
CA GLY A 96 22.46 17.94 10.99
C GLY A 96 22.18 18.92 12.12
N TYR A 97 21.04 18.86 12.72
CA TYR A 97 20.61 19.83 13.72
C TYR A 97 21.04 19.39 15.12
N ASP A 98 21.74 20.26 15.84
CA ASP A 98 22.09 20.04 17.23
C ASP A 98 21.32 21.02 18.12
N SER A 99 20.57 20.49 19.10
CA SER A 99 19.68 21.25 19.97
C SER A 99 20.41 22.11 21.01
N ASP A 100 21.69 21.86 21.29
CA ASP A 100 22.49 22.59 22.25
C ASP A 100 23.40 23.68 21.64
N GLY A 101 23.38 23.81 20.32
CA GLY A 101 24.02 24.91 19.58
C GLY A 101 25.51 24.73 19.29
N THR A 102 26.05 23.55 19.45
CA THR A 102 27.43 23.20 19.08
C THR A 102 27.48 22.52 17.73
N TYR A 103 27.15 23.26 16.68
CA TYR A 103 26.93 22.71 15.35
C TYR A 103 28.16 22.20 14.63
N THR A 104 28.12 20.96 14.19
CA THR A 104 28.65 20.59 12.89
C THR A 104 27.44 20.46 11.94
N GLN A 105 27.01 21.56 11.32
CA GLN A 105 25.85 21.60 10.45
C GLN A 105 26.17 20.90 9.14
N LEU A 106 25.91 19.61 9.04
CA LEU A 106 26.10 18.87 7.81
C LEU A 106 24.72 18.33 7.37
N GLY A 107 24.29 18.72 6.17
CA GLY A 107 23.30 17.94 5.45
C GLY A 107 23.84 16.53 5.22
N GLN A 108 22.96 15.57 5.00
CA GLN A 108 23.38 14.21 4.67
C GLN A 108 22.58 13.63 3.51
N ASP A 109 23.22 12.72 2.78
CA ASP A 109 22.57 11.92 1.76
C ASP A 109 22.06 10.62 2.39
N VAL A 110 20.79 10.30 2.14
CA VAL A 110 20.18 9.04 2.53
C VAL A 110 20.00 8.18 1.28
N VAL A 111 20.81 7.13 1.18
CA VAL A 111 20.79 6.21 0.03
C VAL A 111 19.64 5.23 0.18
N VAL A 112 18.77 5.17 -0.83
CA VAL A 112 17.58 4.32 -0.90
C VAL A 112 17.77 3.14 -1.85
N GLY A 113 18.69 3.27 -2.84
CA GLY A 113 18.90 2.30 -3.91
C GLY A 113 18.18 2.66 -5.22
N PHE A 114 17.32 3.66 -5.18
CA PHE A 114 16.66 4.27 -6.33
C PHE A 114 16.33 5.72 -6.03
N LYS A 115 16.06 6.54 -7.06
CA LYS A 115 15.55 7.90 -6.90
C LYS A 115 14.09 7.83 -6.41
N PRO A 116 13.79 8.19 -5.14
CA PRO A 116 12.42 8.17 -4.64
C PRO A 116 11.62 9.36 -5.16
N ASP A 117 10.31 9.18 -5.32
CA ASP A 117 9.38 10.24 -5.68
C ASP A 117 8.46 10.62 -4.52
N TRP A 118 8.32 9.75 -3.53
CA TRP A 118 7.57 9.97 -2.30
C TRP A 118 8.38 9.48 -1.11
N VAL A 119 8.68 10.39 -0.18
CA VAL A 119 9.52 10.14 1.00
C VAL A 119 8.74 10.51 2.24
N TRP A 120 8.53 9.53 3.11
CA TRP A 120 7.84 9.71 4.39
C TRP A 120 8.81 9.43 5.52
N ILE A 121 9.15 10.45 6.30
CA ILE A 121 10.17 10.41 7.36
C ILE A 121 9.52 10.51 8.74
N LYS A 122 10.06 9.77 9.72
CA LYS A 122 9.68 9.91 11.13
C LYS A 122 10.91 9.73 12.03
N ASN A 123 11.08 10.68 12.95
CA ASN A 123 11.97 10.54 14.10
C ASN A 123 11.43 9.44 15.04
N ARG A 124 12.27 8.47 15.40
CA ARG A 124 11.89 7.30 16.20
C ARG A 124 12.03 7.51 17.69
N ASP A 125 12.88 8.45 18.10
CA ASP A 125 13.31 8.65 19.50
C ASP A 125 12.47 9.69 20.24
N LYS A 126 11.91 10.67 19.52
CA LYS A 126 11.22 11.80 20.13
C LYS A 126 9.72 11.85 19.82
N SER A 127 8.93 12.14 20.85
CA SER A 127 7.45 12.19 20.76
C SER A 127 6.88 13.53 20.30
N ASN A 128 7.70 14.53 20.06
CA ASN A 128 7.31 15.87 19.61
C ASN A 128 7.69 16.18 18.17
N HIS A 129 8.25 15.21 17.45
CA HIS A 129 8.63 15.34 16.05
C HIS A 129 7.53 14.78 15.14
N ASN A 130 7.05 15.62 14.24
CA ASN A 130 5.98 15.25 13.34
C ASN A 130 6.45 14.31 12.23
N HIS A 131 5.52 13.59 11.63
CA HIS A 131 5.78 12.94 10.37
C HIS A 131 6.05 14.00 9.29
N SER A 132 7.07 13.78 8.50
CA SER A 132 7.43 14.66 7.38
C SER A 132 7.27 13.91 6.06
N LEU A 133 6.46 14.46 5.16
CA LEU A 133 6.16 13.85 3.88
C LEU A 133 6.49 14.80 2.74
N PHE A 134 7.29 14.32 1.80
CA PHE A 134 7.76 15.04 0.62
C PHE A 134 7.46 14.23 -0.64
N ASP A 135 7.24 14.90 -1.76
CA ASP A 135 7.20 14.25 -3.06
C ASP A 135 7.79 15.13 -4.17
N SER A 136 8.30 14.46 -5.21
CA SER A 136 9.01 15.12 -6.32
C SER A 136 8.06 15.84 -7.29
N ASN A 137 6.74 15.57 -7.26
CA ASN A 137 5.76 16.31 -8.06
C ASN A 137 5.52 17.73 -7.50
N ARG A 138 5.47 17.86 -6.16
CA ARG A 138 5.37 19.17 -5.48
C ARG A 138 6.72 19.88 -5.42
N GLY A 139 7.80 19.12 -5.50
CA GLY A 139 9.18 19.57 -5.40
C GLY A 139 9.80 19.34 -4.02
N ALA A 140 11.14 19.28 -3.97
CA ALA A 140 11.90 19.29 -2.74
C ALA A 140 11.48 20.48 -1.87
N THR A 141 11.73 20.43 -0.57
CA THR A 141 11.36 21.44 0.42
C THR A 141 9.84 21.60 0.71
N LYS A 142 8.97 21.01 -0.08
CA LYS A 142 7.51 21.08 0.12
C LYS A 142 7.04 20.01 1.09
N ARG A 143 6.97 20.38 2.37
CA ARG A 143 6.63 19.46 3.47
C ARG A 143 5.14 19.43 3.75
N LEU A 144 4.60 18.23 3.90
CA LEU A 144 3.30 17.96 4.52
C LEU A 144 3.51 17.10 5.79
N MET A 145 2.56 17.13 6.72
CA MET A 145 2.59 16.37 7.96
C MET A 145 1.37 15.45 8.02
N THR A 146 1.56 14.13 8.07
CA THR A 146 0.43 13.18 8.05
C THR A 146 -0.39 13.18 9.32
N ASN A 147 0.23 13.56 10.44
CA ASN A 147 -0.39 13.66 11.76
C ASN A 147 -1.03 15.04 12.05
N TYR A 148 -1.02 15.96 11.06
CA TYR A 148 -1.60 17.29 11.22
C TYR A 148 -2.48 17.70 10.04
N SER A 149 -3.37 18.65 10.30
CA SER A 149 -4.20 19.28 9.25
C SER A 149 -3.52 20.45 8.54
N ASN A 150 -2.35 20.89 8.97
CA ASN A 150 -1.67 22.09 8.46
C ASN A 150 -1.53 22.07 6.93
N ALA A 151 -1.50 23.30 6.36
CA ALA A 151 -1.13 23.50 4.96
C ALA A 151 0.32 23.03 4.68
N GLU A 152 0.66 22.88 3.41
CA GLU A 152 2.01 22.63 2.94
C GLU A 152 2.97 23.74 3.40
N GLY A 153 4.03 23.36 4.08
CA GLY A 153 5.13 24.24 4.45
C GLY A 153 6.24 24.23 3.38
N THR A 154 7.03 25.30 3.34
CA THR A 154 8.28 25.34 2.59
C THR A 154 9.44 25.28 3.58
N GLU A 155 10.10 24.12 3.64
CA GLU A 155 11.14 23.79 4.61
C GLU A 155 12.48 23.63 3.86
N GLY A 156 13.14 24.73 3.55
CA GLY A 156 14.34 24.77 2.71
C GLY A 156 15.54 24.02 3.27
N THR A 157 15.51 23.63 4.54
CA THR A 157 16.55 22.89 5.25
C THR A 157 16.16 21.46 5.60
N ALA A 158 14.95 21.00 5.20
CA ALA A 158 14.51 19.64 5.42
C ALA A 158 14.99 18.70 4.29
N LEU A 159 14.11 18.19 3.44
CA LEU A 159 14.51 17.45 2.26
C LEU A 159 14.82 18.48 1.14
N THR A 160 16.05 18.49 0.65
CA THR A 160 16.54 19.51 -0.28
C THR A 160 16.69 19.01 -1.72
N ASP A 161 16.89 17.71 -1.91
CA ASP A 161 16.97 17.07 -3.23
C ASP A 161 16.46 15.63 -3.19
N PHE A 162 15.92 15.15 -4.32
CA PHE A 162 15.49 13.78 -4.56
C PHE A 162 16.50 12.97 -5.39
N ASP A 163 17.68 13.49 -5.64
CA ASP A 163 18.65 12.86 -6.54
C ASP A 163 20.06 12.86 -5.95
N VAL A 164 20.46 11.70 -5.42
CA VAL A 164 21.82 11.49 -4.90
C VAL A 164 22.50 10.34 -5.61
N THR A 165 23.84 10.32 -5.60
CA THR A 165 24.61 9.20 -6.13
C THR A 165 24.23 7.90 -5.42
N GLY A 166 23.83 6.89 -6.18
CA GLY A 166 23.31 5.62 -5.64
C GLY A 166 21.81 5.59 -5.47
N GLY A 167 21.09 6.68 -5.80
CA GLY A 167 19.65 6.82 -5.66
C GLY A 167 19.22 7.08 -4.21
N GLY A 168 18.50 8.15 -3.98
CA GLY A 168 18.08 8.55 -2.65
C GLY A 168 17.68 10.01 -2.59
N PHE A 169 17.88 10.64 -1.44
CA PHE A 169 17.53 12.04 -1.20
C PHE A 169 18.54 12.70 -0.25
N THR A 170 18.63 14.04 -0.36
CA THR A 170 19.50 14.86 0.50
C THR A 170 18.66 15.56 1.58
N LEU A 171 19.12 15.51 2.81
CA LEU A 171 18.61 16.25 3.96
C LEU A 171 19.54 17.44 4.29
N GLY A 172 18.93 18.57 4.61
CA GLY A 172 19.62 19.70 5.20
C GLY A 172 19.60 19.64 6.73
N VAL A 173 19.84 20.80 7.35
CA VAL A 173 19.88 20.97 8.81
C VAL A 173 18.46 21.29 9.31
N ASN A 174 17.71 20.27 9.70
CA ASN A 174 16.35 20.41 10.17
C ASN A 174 16.04 19.34 11.23
N ASN A 175 15.59 19.75 12.40
CA ASN A 175 15.34 18.86 13.54
C ASN A 175 14.27 17.78 13.26
N GLU A 176 13.28 18.05 12.44
CA GLU A 176 12.18 17.10 12.17
C GLU A 176 12.62 15.92 11.29
N VAL A 177 13.73 16.05 10.55
CA VAL A 177 14.19 15.03 9.61
C VAL A 177 15.68 14.69 9.74
N ASN A 178 16.47 15.49 10.47
CA ASN A 178 17.93 15.32 10.57
C ASN A 178 18.50 15.95 11.86
N GLU A 179 17.87 15.66 13.00
CA GLU A 179 18.41 16.05 14.31
C GLU A 179 19.59 15.15 14.68
N ASN A 180 20.70 15.74 15.14
CA ASN A 180 21.94 15.02 15.46
C ASN A 180 21.70 13.95 16.53
N ASP A 181 22.30 12.78 16.34
CA ASP A 181 22.23 11.60 17.22
C ASP A 181 20.83 10.99 17.39
N ASP A 182 19.80 11.50 16.74
CA ASP A 182 18.47 10.89 16.73
C ASP A 182 18.35 9.81 15.64
N ASN A 183 17.59 8.77 15.91
CA ASN A 183 17.29 7.71 14.98
C ASN A 183 16.02 8.03 14.16
N PHE A 184 16.11 7.83 12.86
CA PHE A 184 15.01 8.06 11.92
C PHE A 184 14.68 6.80 11.14
N VAL A 185 13.46 6.79 10.60
CA VAL A 185 13.02 5.88 9.55
C VAL A 185 12.49 6.71 8.39
N SER A 186 12.82 6.30 7.16
CA SER A 186 12.16 6.78 5.95
C SER A 186 11.55 5.62 5.18
N TRP A 187 10.31 5.80 4.71
CA TRP A 187 9.63 4.92 3.78
C TRP A 187 9.58 5.63 2.44
N ASN A 188 10.04 4.95 1.39
CA ASN A 188 10.37 5.56 0.12
C ASN A 188 9.68 4.82 -1.03
N TRP A 189 8.93 5.53 -1.87
CA TRP A 189 8.28 4.98 -3.06
C TRP A 189 8.77 5.66 -4.31
N LYS A 190 8.86 4.87 -5.38
CA LYS A 190 9.23 5.33 -6.72
C LYS A 190 7.96 5.49 -7.57
N ALA A 191 7.76 6.70 -8.09
CA ALA A 191 6.82 6.95 -9.16
C ALA A 191 7.56 7.02 -10.51
N ASN A 192 7.67 8.18 -11.15
CA ASN A 192 8.27 8.33 -12.47
C ASN A 192 9.61 9.13 -12.47
N GLY A 193 10.37 9.04 -11.37
CA GLY A 193 11.69 9.67 -11.26
C GLY A 193 11.69 11.19 -11.38
N GLY A 194 10.63 11.86 -10.93
CA GLY A 194 10.44 13.31 -11.05
C GLY A 194 9.83 13.75 -12.39
N THR A 195 9.62 12.85 -13.33
CA THR A 195 9.03 13.20 -14.64
C THR A 195 7.50 13.24 -14.53
N THR A 196 6.93 14.39 -14.83
CA THR A 196 5.48 14.64 -14.81
C THR A 196 4.85 14.60 -16.19
N SER A 197 3.58 14.24 -16.24
CA SER A 197 2.70 14.42 -17.39
C SER A 197 1.43 15.17 -17.00
N THR A 198 0.82 15.88 -17.95
CA THR A 198 -0.47 16.54 -17.72
C THR A 198 -1.58 15.69 -18.35
N ILE A 199 -2.59 15.40 -17.54
CA ILE A 199 -3.86 14.84 -18.02
C ILE A 199 -4.84 16.01 -18.16
N SER A 200 -5.25 16.29 -19.39
CA SER A 200 -6.09 17.45 -19.71
C SER A 200 -7.58 17.16 -19.47
N VAL A 201 -8.36 18.21 -19.25
CA VAL A 201 -9.83 18.11 -19.22
C VAL A 201 -10.34 17.53 -20.52
N GLY A 202 -11.26 16.57 -20.42
CA GLY A 202 -11.90 15.95 -21.58
C GLY A 202 -11.03 14.96 -22.36
N ASP A 203 -9.84 14.60 -21.87
CA ASP A 203 -8.98 13.62 -22.50
C ASP A 203 -9.65 12.24 -22.55
N VAL A 204 -10.07 11.82 -23.73
CA VAL A 204 -10.79 10.56 -23.96
C VAL A 204 -9.93 9.33 -23.70
N SER A 205 -8.61 9.45 -23.84
CA SER A 205 -7.67 8.34 -23.58
C SER A 205 -7.49 8.05 -22.09
N THR A 206 -7.85 9.00 -21.23
CA THR A 206 -7.71 8.93 -19.78
C THR A 206 -9.04 8.98 -19.03
N GLY A 207 -10.16 8.64 -19.69
CA GLY A 207 -11.48 8.50 -19.06
C GLY A 207 -12.27 9.81 -18.93
N VAL A 208 -11.96 10.83 -19.71
CA VAL A 208 -12.66 12.12 -19.79
C VAL A 208 -12.70 12.84 -18.44
N PRO A 209 -11.56 13.20 -17.84
CA PRO A 209 -11.53 13.93 -16.58
C PRO A 209 -12.14 15.32 -16.70
N SER A 210 -12.80 15.81 -15.64
CA SER A 210 -13.37 17.17 -15.59
C SER A 210 -12.40 18.21 -15.04
N ILE A 211 -11.37 17.77 -14.32
CA ILE A 211 -10.28 18.62 -13.81
C ILE A 211 -8.95 18.15 -14.43
N ALA A 212 -8.15 19.10 -14.89
CA ALA A 212 -6.79 18.81 -15.31
C ALA A 212 -5.90 18.44 -14.11
N SER A 213 -5.00 17.48 -14.29
CA SER A 213 -4.07 17.04 -13.27
C SER A 213 -2.65 16.93 -13.80
N THR A 214 -1.66 17.14 -12.92
CA THR A 214 -0.24 16.83 -13.17
C THR A 214 0.10 15.55 -12.45
N VAL A 215 0.58 14.54 -13.18
CA VAL A 215 0.70 13.18 -12.71
C VAL A 215 2.14 12.68 -12.85
N GLN A 216 2.63 12.00 -11.82
CA GLN A 216 3.75 11.08 -11.91
C GLN A 216 3.22 9.68 -11.62
N ALA A 217 3.21 8.80 -12.59
CA ALA A 217 2.67 7.45 -12.46
C ALA A 217 3.71 6.39 -12.78
N ASN A 218 3.81 5.39 -11.91
CA ASN A 218 4.50 4.14 -12.11
C ASN A 218 3.48 3.02 -12.24
N THR A 219 3.17 2.64 -13.47
CA THR A 219 2.18 1.58 -13.75
C THR A 219 2.66 0.19 -13.32
N THR A 220 3.98 -0.05 -13.27
CA THR A 220 4.56 -1.31 -12.80
C THR A 220 4.40 -1.46 -11.28
N ALA A 221 4.70 -0.40 -10.51
CA ALA A 221 4.57 -0.40 -9.05
C ALA A 221 3.14 -0.06 -8.55
N GLY A 222 2.23 0.31 -9.45
CA GLY A 222 0.87 0.68 -9.08
C GLY A 222 0.79 1.93 -8.19
N PHE A 223 1.71 2.89 -8.36
CA PHE A 223 1.77 4.10 -7.54
C PHE A 223 1.78 5.37 -8.38
N SER A 224 0.96 6.36 -8.04
CA SER A 224 1.00 7.68 -8.68
C SER A 224 0.80 8.83 -7.70
N ILE A 225 1.40 9.97 -8.05
CA ILE A 225 1.29 11.26 -7.39
C ILE A 225 0.55 12.20 -8.33
N VAL A 226 -0.59 12.74 -7.89
CA VAL A 226 -1.48 13.55 -8.70
C VAL A 226 -1.67 14.89 -8.03
N THR A 227 -1.29 15.99 -8.68
CA THR A 227 -1.57 17.35 -8.19
C THR A 227 -2.66 17.99 -9.04
N TYR A 228 -3.56 18.72 -8.41
CA TYR A 228 -4.70 19.37 -9.08
C TYR A 228 -5.18 20.62 -8.33
N THR A 229 -6.01 21.41 -9.01
CA THR A 229 -6.79 22.49 -8.38
C THR A 229 -8.26 22.09 -8.42
N GLY A 230 -8.93 22.09 -7.26
CA GLY A 230 -10.34 21.79 -7.18
C GLY A 230 -11.21 22.87 -7.83
N ASP A 231 -12.42 22.50 -8.22
CA ASP A 231 -13.35 23.36 -8.98
C ASP A 231 -14.68 23.65 -8.25
N ASN A 232 -14.87 23.13 -7.04
CA ASN A 232 -16.12 23.16 -6.26
C ASN A 232 -17.32 22.47 -6.94
N ALA A 233 -17.13 21.71 -8.02
CA ALA A 233 -18.22 20.99 -8.66
C ALA A 233 -18.78 19.89 -7.74
N SER A 234 -20.07 19.58 -7.90
CA SER A 234 -20.72 18.52 -7.12
C SER A 234 -20.22 17.11 -7.45
N SER A 235 -19.54 16.96 -8.57
CA SER A 235 -18.88 15.72 -9.00
C SER A 235 -17.77 16.11 -9.96
N ALA A 236 -16.53 15.95 -9.55
CA ALA A 236 -15.37 16.19 -10.40
C ALA A 236 -14.57 14.91 -10.57
N THR A 237 -13.94 14.76 -11.72
CA THR A 237 -13.15 13.57 -12.07
C THR A 237 -11.72 13.93 -12.42
N LEU A 238 -10.77 13.12 -11.96
CA LEU A 238 -9.34 13.33 -12.15
C LEU A 238 -8.68 12.08 -12.72
N GLY A 239 -7.79 12.26 -13.67
CA GLY A 239 -6.92 11.19 -14.14
C GLY A 239 -5.81 10.87 -13.14
N HIS A 240 -5.52 9.60 -12.94
CA HIS A 240 -4.46 9.14 -12.01
C HIS A 240 -3.27 8.46 -12.71
N GLY A 241 -3.39 8.14 -14.01
CA GLY A 241 -2.29 7.63 -14.83
C GLY A 241 -1.85 6.19 -14.59
N LEU A 242 -2.51 5.41 -13.72
CA LEU A 242 -2.08 4.05 -13.37
C LEU A 242 -2.47 3.00 -14.41
N GLY A 243 -3.54 3.21 -15.19
CA GLY A 243 -4.08 2.21 -16.11
C GLY A 243 -4.83 1.04 -15.46
N VAL A 244 -4.86 0.99 -14.13
CA VAL A 244 -5.56 0.01 -13.29
C VAL A 244 -6.30 0.73 -12.16
N VAL A 245 -7.31 0.09 -11.58
CA VAL A 245 -8.13 0.70 -10.53
C VAL A 245 -7.31 0.91 -9.25
N PRO A 246 -7.23 2.14 -8.70
CA PRO A 246 -6.60 2.36 -7.41
C PRO A 246 -7.40 1.69 -6.27
N ALA A 247 -6.70 0.97 -5.42
CA ALA A 247 -7.25 0.34 -4.21
C ALA A 247 -7.30 1.31 -3.01
N MET A 248 -6.37 2.27 -2.96
CA MET A 248 -6.31 3.32 -1.95
C MET A 248 -5.95 4.65 -2.59
N ILE A 249 -6.61 5.73 -2.14
CA ILE A 249 -6.32 7.11 -2.54
C ILE A 249 -6.24 7.97 -1.28
N ILE A 250 -5.15 8.72 -1.13
CA ILE A 250 -4.95 9.64 -0.02
C ILE A 250 -4.90 11.07 -0.57
N VAL A 251 -5.82 11.94 -0.15
CA VAL A 251 -5.91 13.33 -0.64
C VAL A 251 -5.58 14.31 0.47
N LYS A 252 -4.80 15.35 0.13
CA LYS A 252 -4.47 16.46 1.03
C LYS A 252 -4.59 17.80 0.32
N MET A 253 -5.31 18.74 0.94
CA MET A 253 -5.25 20.17 0.59
C MET A 253 -3.86 20.72 0.90
N ARG A 254 -3.24 21.42 -0.07
CA ARG A 254 -1.88 21.94 0.04
C ARG A 254 -1.84 23.38 0.61
N ASN A 255 -2.70 24.26 0.11
CA ASN A 255 -2.68 25.69 0.42
C ASN A 255 -3.61 26.11 1.58
N GLY A 256 -4.17 25.16 2.31
CA GLY A 256 -5.03 25.41 3.46
C GLY A 256 -4.93 24.30 4.51
N ALA A 257 -5.35 24.62 5.73
CA ALA A 257 -5.42 23.66 6.82
C ALA A 257 -6.67 22.78 6.64
N ASN A 258 -6.48 21.50 6.41
CA ASN A 258 -7.55 20.50 6.37
C ASN A 258 -7.02 19.10 6.65
N HIS A 259 -7.89 18.17 7.04
CA HIS A 259 -7.52 16.79 7.27
C HIS A 259 -7.17 16.08 5.96
N TRP A 260 -6.62 14.86 6.08
CA TRP A 260 -6.29 13.99 4.99
C TRP A 260 -7.44 13.03 4.73
N ALA A 261 -8.03 13.04 3.56
CA ALA A 261 -9.09 12.10 3.17
C ALA A 261 -8.47 10.81 2.63
N VAL A 262 -9.03 9.66 3.02
CA VAL A 262 -8.57 8.35 2.55
C VAL A 262 -9.74 7.54 1.99
N TYR A 263 -9.67 7.23 0.70
CA TYR A 263 -10.44 6.15 0.07
C TYR A 263 -9.70 4.84 0.25
N HIS A 264 -10.46 3.77 0.55
CA HIS A 264 -9.93 2.41 0.55
C HIS A 264 -10.98 1.46 -0.02
N GLN A 265 -10.57 0.54 -0.92
CA GLN A 265 -11.50 -0.35 -1.61
C GLN A 265 -12.40 -1.17 -0.67
N SER A 266 -11.86 -1.63 0.48
CA SER A 266 -12.65 -2.40 1.46
C SER A 266 -13.66 -1.56 2.25
N LEU A 267 -13.54 -0.23 2.26
CA LEU A 267 -14.54 0.69 2.81
C LEU A 267 -15.62 1.05 1.80
N GLY A 268 -15.28 0.94 0.50
CA GLY A 268 -16.12 1.35 -0.60
C GLY A 268 -16.18 2.87 -0.79
N ASN A 269 -16.97 3.28 -1.78
CA ASN A 269 -17.05 4.66 -2.25
C ASN A 269 -18.00 5.56 -1.43
N THR A 270 -18.70 5.00 -0.45
CA THR A 270 -19.62 5.74 0.42
C THR A 270 -18.95 6.22 1.72
N LYS A 271 -17.73 5.75 1.99
CA LYS A 271 -17.01 6.06 3.24
C LYS A 271 -15.65 6.69 2.95
N SER A 272 -15.20 7.54 3.88
CA SER A 272 -13.85 8.08 3.93
C SER A 272 -13.26 7.91 5.32
N ALA A 273 -11.98 7.54 5.38
CA ALA A 273 -11.20 7.63 6.60
C ALA A 273 -10.34 8.89 6.58
N TYR A 274 -9.76 9.25 7.73
CA TYR A 274 -8.88 10.41 7.89
C TYR A 274 -7.50 9.96 8.35
N LEU A 275 -6.45 10.16 7.54
CA LEU A 275 -5.11 9.73 7.91
C LEU A 275 -4.58 10.47 9.15
N SER A 276 -4.93 11.74 9.31
CA SER A 276 -4.49 12.59 10.43
C SER A 276 -5.32 12.44 11.71
N LEU A 277 -6.31 11.56 11.74
CA LEU A 277 -7.25 11.43 12.85
C LEU A 277 -7.46 9.97 13.25
N PRO A 278 -7.79 9.70 14.54
CA PRO A 278 -8.09 8.36 15.01
C PRO A 278 -9.54 7.92 14.73
N GLN A 279 -10.42 8.81 14.23
CA GLN A 279 -11.83 8.50 14.01
C GLN A 279 -12.02 7.27 13.11
N ASN A 280 -13.12 6.58 13.32
CA ASN A 280 -13.62 5.57 12.39
C ASN A 280 -14.08 6.23 11.08
N PRO A 281 -14.10 5.49 9.96
CA PRO A 281 -14.52 6.04 8.67
C PRO A 281 -15.94 6.57 8.69
N ASP A 282 -16.13 7.76 8.12
CA ASP A 282 -17.43 8.41 7.99
C ASP A 282 -18.14 8.01 6.69
N THR A 283 -19.47 7.85 6.76
CA THR A 283 -20.30 7.75 5.56
C THR A 283 -20.65 9.17 5.09
N ASN A 284 -20.07 9.57 3.97
CA ASN A 284 -20.22 10.91 3.44
C ASN A 284 -20.06 10.96 1.92
N ILE A 285 -21.15 11.21 1.20
CA ILE A 285 -21.17 11.33 -0.26
C ILE A 285 -20.25 12.47 -0.76
N SER A 286 -20.01 13.49 0.06
CA SER A 286 -19.25 14.68 -0.35
C SER A 286 -17.77 14.42 -0.59
N PHE A 287 -17.23 13.24 -0.23
CA PHE A 287 -15.82 12.88 -0.52
C PHE A 287 -15.67 12.29 -1.92
N TRP A 288 -16.30 11.14 -2.19
CA TRP A 288 -16.09 10.33 -3.38
C TRP A 288 -17.31 10.29 -4.30
N ASN A 289 -18.34 11.11 -4.00
CA ASN A 289 -19.61 11.18 -4.73
C ASN A 289 -20.26 9.79 -4.96
N ASN A 290 -20.12 8.88 -4.00
CA ASN A 290 -20.57 7.49 -4.07
C ASN A 290 -20.12 6.77 -5.36
N THR A 291 -18.99 7.18 -5.94
CA THR A 291 -18.46 6.67 -7.20
C THR A 291 -17.12 6.00 -6.98
N SER A 292 -17.01 4.73 -7.34
CA SER A 292 -15.74 3.99 -7.25
C SER A 292 -14.76 4.47 -8.32
N PRO A 293 -13.45 4.47 -8.04
CA PRO A 293 -12.44 4.71 -9.04
C PRO A 293 -12.53 3.70 -10.19
N THR A 294 -12.10 4.11 -11.37
CA THR A 294 -11.93 3.27 -12.55
C THR A 294 -10.44 3.05 -12.82
N SER A 295 -10.09 2.36 -13.90
CA SER A 295 -8.69 2.22 -14.33
C SER A 295 -8.05 3.53 -14.81
N SER A 296 -8.84 4.58 -15.04
CA SER A 296 -8.36 5.84 -15.62
C SER A 296 -8.56 7.04 -14.71
N ILE A 297 -9.70 7.10 -14.01
CA ILE A 297 -10.11 8.27 -13.21
C ILE A 297 -10.62 7.88 -11.84
N PHE A 298 -10.53 8.82 -10.90
CA PHE A 298 -11.29 8.80 -9.65
C PHE A 298 -12.18 10.02 -9.53
N THR A 299 -13.25 9.91 -8.76
CA THR A 299 -14.25 10.96 -8.56
C THR A 299 -14.10 11.59 -7.18
N ILE A 300 -14.24 12.92 -7.10
CA ILE A 300 -14.31 13.68 -5.86
C ILE A 300 -15.64 14.45 -5.80
N GLY A 301 -16.18 14.61 -4.60
CA GLY A 301 -17.43 15.31 -4.33
C GLY A 301 -17.21 16.78 -3.97
N THR A 302 -18.06 17.30 -3.10
CA THR A 302 -18.11 18.72 -2.72
C THR A 302 -17.37 19.09 -1.44
N ASP A 303 -16.82 18.09 -0.72
CA ASP A 303 -16.13 18.38 0.53
C ASP A 303 -14.84 19.16 0.26
N ASN A 304 -14.61 20.21 1.04
CA ASN A 304 -13.42 21.06 0.91
C ASN A 304 -12.10 20.32 1.24
N ILE A 305 -12.17 19.14 1.84
CA ILE A 305 -11.00 18.27 2.05
C ILE A 305 -10.47 17.76 0.71
N VAL A 306 -11.34 17.55 -0.29
CA VAL A 306 -11.00 16.98 -1.59
C VAL A 306 -11.24 17.91 -2.78
N ASN A 307 -12.21 18.85 -2.69
CA ASN A 307 -12.62 19.68 -3.83
C ASN A 307 -13.17 21.06 -3.42
N ALA A 308 -12.30 22.01 -3.25
CA ALA A 308 -12.60 23.45 -3.18
C ALA A 308 -11.73 24.17 -4.22
N SER A 309 -11.87 25.50 -4.37
CA SER A 309 -10.96 26.31 -5.22
C SER A 309 -9.57 26.44 -4.56
N ASN A 310 -8.97 25.27 -4.25
CA ASN A 310 -7.68 25.13 -3.58
C ASN A 310 -6.80 24.14 -4.35
N THR A 311 -5.51 24.10 -4.01
CA THR A 311 -4.58 23.13 -4.57
C THR A 311 -4.50 21.89 -3.70
N TYR A 312 -4.40 20.73 -4.35
CA TYR A 312 -4.39 19.41 -3.70
C TYR A 312 -3.27 18.54 -4.22
N VAL A 313 -2.96 17.50 -3.45
CA VAL A 313 -2.21 16.33 -3.90
C VAL A 313 -3.00 15.08 -3.55
N ALA A 314 -3.04 14.12 -4.47
CA ALA A 314 -3.57 12.78 -4.25
C ALA A 314 -2.46 11.75 -4.49
N TYR A 315 -2.34 10.78 -3.59
CA TYR A 315 -1.47 9.62 -3.73
C TYR A 315 -2.36 8.41 -4.00
N CYS A 316 -2.21 7.82 -5.17
CA CYS A 316 -3.03 6.69 -5.63
C CYS A 316 -2.20 5.41 -5.64
N PHE A 317 -2.74 4.36 -5.04
CA PHE A 317 -2.10 3.05 -4.93
C PHE A 317 -3.01 1.99 -5.51
N ALA A 318 -2.47 1.15 -6.39
CA ALA A 318 -3.12 -0.03 -6.93
C ALA A 318 -2.48 -1.32 -6.39
N GLU A 319 -3.23 -2.41 -6.41
CA GLU A 319 -2.67 -3.72 -6.11
C GLU A 319 -1.74 -4.17 -7.24
N VAL A 320 -0.60 -4.75 -6.86
CA VAL A 320 0.37 -5.38 -7.77
C VAL A 320 0.77 -6.71 -7.19
N GLU A 321 0.57 -7.78 -7.96
CA GLU A 321 0.88 -9.14 -7.53
C GLU A 321 2.35 -9.26 -7.11
N GLY A 322 2.59 -9.85 -5.94
CA GLY A 322 3.91 -10.00 -5.36
C GLY A 322 4.49 -8.75 -4.68
N TYR A 323 3.83 -7.59 -4.76
CA TYR A 323 4.39 -6.31 -4.30
C TYR A 323 3.47 -5.50 -3.39
N SER A 324 2.21 -5.25 -3.77
CA SER A 324 1.31 -4.44 -2.97
C SER A 324 -0.08 -5.06 -2.85
N LYS A 325 -0.67 -5.01 -1.64
CA LYS A 325 -1.99 -5.58 -1.33
C LYS A 325 -2.77 -4.65 -0.42
N PHE A 326 -4.05 -4.48 -0.71
CA PHE A 326 -4.99 -3.67 0.07
C PHE A 326 -6.21 -4.52 0.42
N GLY A 327 -6.53 -4.63 1.70
CA GLY A 327 -7.61 -5.52 2.11
C GLY A 327 -8.14 -5.18 3.50
N SER A 328 -8.93 -6.09 4.04
CA SER A 328 -9.45 -6.01 5.40
C SER A 328 -9.40 -7.38 6.05
N TYR A 329 -9.38 -7.39 7.37
CA TYR A 329 -9.52 -8.60 8.17
C TYR A 329 -10.40 -8.32 9.38
N THR A 330 -10.93 -9.37 9.99
CA THR A 330 -11.67 -9.31 11.23
C THR A 330 -10.80 -9.86 12.35
N GLY A 331 -10.67 -9.12 13.43
CA GLY A 331 -9.99 -9.58 14.64
C GLY A 331 -10.74 -10.73 15.31
N ASN A 332 -10.05 -11.49 16.14
CA ASN A 332 -10.61 -12.61 16.90
C ASN A 332 -10.38 -12.50 18.41
N GLY A 333 -9.76 -11.41 18.87
CA GLY A 333 -9.48 -11.15 20.29
C GLY A 333 -8.45 -12.10 20.93
N SER A 334 -7.80 -12.97 20.16
CA SER A 334 -6.83 -13.97 20.64
C SER A 334 -5.40 -13.56 20.33
N ALA A 335 -4.44 -13.90 21.21
CA ALA A 335 -3.00 -13.78 20.89
C ALA A 335 -2.58 -14.67 19.70
N ASP A 336 -3.35 -15.74 19.43
CA ASP A 336 -3.31 -16.48 18.18
C ASP A 336 -4.30 -15.85 17.20
N GLY A 337 -3.95 -14.64 16.74
CA GLY A 337 -4.79 -13.79 15.91
C GLY A 337 -4.91 -14.25 14.47
N PRO A 338 -5.67 -13.52 13.65
CA PRO A 338 -5.87 -13.88 12.24
C PRO A 338 -4.56 -13.82 11.46
N PHE A 339 -4.44 -14.73 10.50
CA PHE A 339 -3.45 -14.65 9.42
C PHE A 339 -4.06 -13.87 8.26
N VAL A 340 -3.33 -12.87 7.76
CA VAL A 340 -3.72 -12.04 6.62
C VAL A 340 -2.82 -12.37 5.45
N TYR A 341 -3.40 -12.98 4.44
CA TYR A 341 -2.69 -13.34 3.21
C TYR A 341 -2.48 -12.14 2.31
N THR A 342 -1.26 -11.92 1.85
CA THR A 342 -0.90 -10.86 0.90
C THR A 342 -0.34 -11.40 -0.43
N GLY A 343 0.08 -12.67 -0.46
CA GLY A 343 0.74 -13.29 -1.59
C GLY A 343 2.27 -13.13 -1.59
N PHE A 344 2.81 -12.31 -0.68
CA PHE A 344 4.23 -12.03 -0.51
C PHE A 344 4.55 -11.74 0.97
N ARG A 345 5.84 -11.71 1.34
CA ARG A 345 6.28 -11.25 2.65
C ARG A 345 6.21 -9.72 2.69
N PRO A 346 5.33 -9.10 3.50
CA PRO A 346 5.27 -7.64 3.60
C PRO A 346 6.57 -7.08 4.19
N ALA A 347 7.07 -5.99 3.60
CA ALA A 347 8.14 -5.17 4.16
C ALA A 347 7.58 -4.03 5.02
N TRP A 348 6.36 -3.59 4.74
CA TRP A 348 5.68 -2.49 5.41
C TRP A 348 4.17 -2.76 5.48
N VAL A 349 3.56 -2.48 6.62
CA VAL A 349 2.12 -2.65 6.87
C VAL A 349 1.57 -1.42 7.57
N MET A 350 0.46 -0.88 7.07
CA MET A 350 -0.32 0.15 7.74
C MET A 350 -1.74 -0.35 7.99
N ILE A 351 -2.20 -0.27 9.23
CA ILE A 351 -3.49 -0.81 9.66
C ILE A 351 -4.32 0.28 10.33
N LYS A 352 -5.62 0.29 10.01
CA LYS A 352 -6.64 1.13 10.65
C LYS A 352 -7.83 0.29 11.08
N ARG A 353 -8.13 0.31 12.36
CA ARG A 353 -9.40 -0.21 12.85
C ARG A 353 -10.56 0.68 12.38
N THR A 354 -11.64 0.07 11.85
CA THR A 354 -12.70 0.79 11.14
C THR A 354 -14.04 0.84 11.86
N ASP A 355 -14.22 0.07 12.92
CA ASP A 355 -15.47 -0.03 13.68
C ASP A 355 -15.52 0.90 14.91
N THR A 356 -14.39 1.45 15.33
CA THR A 356 -14.27 2.38 16.45
C THR A 356 -13.09 3.34 16.29
N VAL A 357 -13.04 4.35 17.15
CA VAL A 357 -11.93 5.32 17.21
C VAL A 357 -10.64 4.61 17.58
N ASN A 358 -9.63 4.69 16.69
CA ASN A 358 -8.29 4.14 16.92
C ASN A 358 -7.26 4.78 15.99
N ASN A 359 -5.98 4.72 16.37
CA ASN A 359 -4.91 5.28 15.56
C ASN A 359 -4.59 4.43 14.33
N TRP A 360 -3.91 5.03 13.36
CA TRP A 360 -3.29 4.35 12.23
C TRP A 360 -1.94 3.79 12.65
N MET A 361 -1.76 2.51 12.54
CA MET A 361 -0.56 1.80 13.02
C MET A 361 0.34 1.44 11.84
N ILE A 362 1.65 1.66 12.00
CA ILE A 362 2.67 1.37 11.00
C ILE A 362 3.74 0.47 11.60
N SER A 363 4.02 -0.63 10.90
CA SER A 363 5.13 -1.53 11.19
C SER A 363 5.88 -1.90 9.92
N ASP A 364 7.17 -2.14 10.03
CA ASP A 364 8.01 -2.57 8.92
C ASP A 364 9.06 -3.59 9.36
N SER A 365 9.57 -4.36 8.41
CA SER A 365 10.53 -5.44 8.64
C SER A 365 11.98 -4.97 8.73
N VAL A 366 12.25 -3.67 8.65
CA VAL A 366 13.60 -3.10 8.75
C VAL A 366 13.87 -2.57 10.15
N ARG A 367 12.87 -1.96 10.82
CA ARG A 367 12.96 -1.60 12.24
C ARG A 367 12.97 -2.83 13.14
N ASP A 368 12.22 -3.88 12.75
CA ASP A 368 12.21 -5.19 13.40
C ASP A 368 12.48 -6.28 12.35
N ILE A 369 13.68 -6.82 12.38
CA ILE A 369 14.11 -7.87 11.43
C ILE A 369 13.56 -9.25 11.81
N ASP A 370 13.29 -9.45 13.09
CA ASP A 370 12.81 -10.70 13.67
C ASP A 370 11.32 -10.64 14.03
N ASN A 371 10.68 -11.80 14.05
CA ASN A 371 9.36 -11.98 14.61
C ASN A 371 9.48 -12.32 16.11
N VAL A 372 8.62 -11.88 16.97
CA VAL A 372 7.41 -11.04 16.77
C VAL A 372 7.83 -9.58 16.64
N VAL A 373 7.20 -8.87 15.67
CA VAL A 373 7.42 -7.43 15.47
C VAL A 373 6.91 -6.64 16.67
N THR A 374 7.73 -5.71 17.14
CA THR A 374 7.45 -4.89 18.33
C THR A 374 7.46 -3.40 18.06
N GLU A 375 8.25 -2.93 17.09
CA GLU A 375 8.40 -1.51 16.79
C GLU A 375 7.16 -0.92 16.09
N LEU A 376 6.42 -0.09 16.83
CA LEU A 376 5.17 0.53 16.38
C LEU A 376 5.30 2.04 16.26
N LEU A 377 4.81 2.59 15.16
CA LEU A 377 4.58 4.02 14.97
C LEU A 377 3.12 4.27 14.59
N TYR A 378 2.62 5.47 14.88
CA TYR A 378 1.27 5.90 14.49
C TYR A 378 1.33 6.97 13.42
N ALA A 379 0.72 6.76 12.24
CA ALA A 379 0.72 7.74 11.15
C ALA A 379 0.06 9.09 11.52
N ASN A 380 -0.86 9.05 12.46
CA ASN A 380 -1.64 10.22 12.90
C ASN A 380 -1.17 10.84 14.22
N LEU A 381 -0.01 10.46 14.74
CA LEU A 381 0.55 11.00 15.98
C LEU A 381 2.04 11.32 15.84
N ALA A 382 2.53 12.27 16.63
CA ALA A 382 3.95 12.63 16.68
C ALA A 382 4.79 11.69 17.57
N ASN A 383 4.19 10.68 18.20
CA ASN A 383 4.84 9.80 19.17
C ASN A 383 6.15 9.20 18.63
N ALA A 384 7.10 9.00 19.52
CA ALA A 384 8.27 8.15 19.28
C ALA A 384 7.85 6.70 19.00
N ALA A 385 8.73 5.91 18.43
CA ALA A 385 8.54 4.47 18.32
C ALA A 385 8.43 3.85 19.72
N TYR A 386 7.56 2.86 19.88
CA TYR A 386 7.45 2.16 21.14
C TYR A 386 7.22 0.67 20.93
N ALA A 387 7.61 -0.13 21.90
CA ALA A 387 7.56 -1.56 21.81
C ALA A 387 6.19 -2.11 22.22
N LEU A 388 5.55 -2.85 21.30
CA LEU A 388 4.33 -3.62 21.54
C LEU A 388 4.36 -4.87 20.65
N LEU A 389 4.36 -6.06 21.26
CA LEU A 389 4.21 -7.30 20.51
C LEU A 389 2.88 -7.30 19.74
N HIS A 390 2.91 -7.38 18.40
CA HIS A 390 1.67 -7.20 17.65
C HIS A 390 1.53 -8.05 16.39
N LEU A 391 2.58 -8.35 15.62
CA LEU A 391 2.46 -9.19 14.43
C LEU A 391 3.74 -9.99 14.11
N ASP A 392 3.58 -11.03 13.28
CA ASP A 392 4.66 -11.71 12.58
C ASP A 392 4.58 -11.40 11.08
N PHE A 393 5.69 -11.06 10.46
CA PHE A 393 5.82 -11.09 9.00
C PHE A 393 6.15 -12.50 8.54
N THR A 394 5.27 -13.09 7.74
CA THR A 394 5.44 -14.42 7.16
C THR A 394 5.79 -14.35 5.67
N SER A 395 6.16 -15.46 5.05
CA SER A 395 6.57 -15.49 3.63
C SER A 395 5.49 -15.03 2.65
N ASN A 396 4.22 -15.11 3.03
CA ASN A 396 3.08 -14.83 2.15
C ASN A 396 1.99 -13.97 2.81
N GLY A 397 2.34 -13.24 3.87
CA GLY A 397 1.41 -12.39 4.60
C GLY A 397 1.93 -11.96 5.96
N PHE A 398 1.01 -11.66 6.86
CA PHE A 398 1.32 -11.39 8.25
C PHE A 398 0.31 -12.04 9.19
N LYS A 399 0.73 -12.32 10.41
CA LYS A 399 -0.13 -12.90 11.45
C LYS A 399 -0.19 -11.96 12.65
N VAL A 400 -1.40 -11.65 13.10
CA VAL A 400 -1.60 -10.84 14.30
C VAL A 400 -1.25 -11.67 15.54
N ARG A 401 -0.46 -11.10 16.48
CA ARG A 401 0.10 -11.79 17.65
C ARG A 401 -0.27 -11.13 18.97
N THR A 402 -1.35 -10.39 19.01
CA THR A 402 -1.76 -9.62 20.18
C THR A 402 -3.26 -9.71 20.41
N THR A 403 -3.68 -9.57 21.67
CA THR A 403 -5.08 -9.35 22.06
C THR A 403 -5.46 -7.87 22.06
N ASN A 404 -4.52 -6.98 21.71
CA ASN A 404 -4.78 -5.54 21.71
C ASN A 404 -5.89 -5.21 20.72
N ALA A 405 -6.93 -4.55 21.22
CA ALA A 405 -8.13 -4.23 20.45
C ALA A 405 -7.89 -3.31 19.25
N SER A 406 -6.75 -2.62 19.17
CA SER A 406 -6.37 -1.82 18.01
C SER A 406 -6.04 -2.67 16.78
N TRP A 407 -5.59 -3.91 17.01
CA TRP A 407 -5.15 -4.87 16.00
C TRP A 407 -6.13 -6.04 15.85
N ASN A 408 -6.79 -6.43 16.93
CA ASN A 408 -7.41 -7.75 17.02
C ASN A 408 -8.66 -7.75 17.91
N ALA A 409 -9.62 -6.90 17.60
CA ALA A 409 -10.91 -6.88 18.31
C ALA A 409 -11.98 -7.68 17.59
#